data_7faf851b5f2015d7407ff4a18a92ed19
#
_entry.id   7faf851b5f2015d7407ff4a18a92ed19
#
_cell.length_a   1.000
_cell.length_b   1.000
_cell.length_c   1.000
_cell.angle_alpha   90.00
_cell.angle_beta   90.00
_cell.angle_gamma   90.00
#
_symmetry.space_group_name_H-M   'P 1'
#
loop_
_entity.id
_entity.type
_entity.pdbx_description
1 polymer ?
#
loop_
_entity_poly.entity_id
_entity_poly.type
_entity_poly.pdbx_seq_one_letter_code
_entity_poly.pdbx_strand_id
1 'polypeptide(L)'
;IIYGDSSGNPAALTVGSNGQTLVSDGTDISWGEAAAGATGGGSDKIFWENAQTVTSNYTITNNMNAGSFGPITINNGVTVTVGSGENWTIV
;
A
#
# COMPACT_ATOMS: atom_id res chain seq x y z
N ILE A 1 -21.86 11.62 1.14
CA ILE A 1 -21.84 11.51 -0.32
C ILE A 1 -22.90 10.54 -0.80
N ILE A 2 -23.59 10.89 -1.85
CA ILE A 2 -24.62 10.05 -2.46
C ILE A 2 -24.08 9.57 -3.81
N TYR A 3 -24.27 8.29 -4.10
CA TYR A 3 -23.79 7.67 -5.33
C TYR A 3 -24.83 6.66 -5.85
N GLY A 4 -24.71 6.24 -7.11
CA GLY A 4 -25.48 5.13 -7.66
C GLY A 4 -24.87 3.81 -7.24
N ASP A 5 -25.64 2.92 -6.65
CA ASP A 5 -25.17 1.58 -6.30
C ASP A 5 -25.09 0.68 -7.55
N SER A 6 -24.68 -0.58 -7.37
CA SER A 6 -24.51 -1.52 -8.48
C SER A 6 -25.81 -1.83 -9.22
N SER A 7 -26.96 -1.54 -8.61
CA SER A 7 -28.29 -1.67 -9.23
C SER A 7 -28.79 -0.36 -9.84
N GLY A 8 -28.01 0.71 -9.79
CA GLY A 8 -28.36 2.02 -10.31
C GLY A 8 -29.21 2.87 -9.39
N ASN A 9 -29.43 2.45 -8.14
CA ASN A 9 -30.20 3.20 -7.16
C ASN A 9 -29.33 4.20 -6.41
N PRO A 10 -29.87 5.37 -6.01
CA PRO A 10 -29.12 6.28 -5.15
C PRO A 10 -28.82 5.61 -3.80
N ALA A 11 -27.60 5.79 -3.31
CA ALA A 11 -27.19 5.29 -2.01
C ALA A 11 -26.32 6.31 -1.29
N ALA A 12 -26.34 6.29 0.04
CA ALA A 12 -25.50 7.15 0.85
C ALA A 12 -24.25 6.38 1.28
N LEU A 13 -23.07 6.96 1.04
CA LEU A 13 -21.81 6.41 1.53
C LEU A 13 -21.47 7.09 2.85
N THR A 14 -21.31 6.31 3.91
CA THR A 14 -20.89 6.83 5.22
C THR A 14 -19.47 7.37 5.15
N VAL A 15 -19.12 8.26 6.09
CA VAL A 15 -17.74 8.77 6.14
C VAL A 15 -16.77 7.65 6.45
N GLY A 16 -15.61 7.65 5.78
CA GLY A 16 -14.57 6.67 5.99
C GLY A 16 -13.76 6.93 7.26
N SER A 17 -12.88 6.00 7.59
CA SER A 17 -11.94 6.15 8.68
C SER A 17 -10.78 7.04 8.28
N ASN A 18 -10.07 7.58 9.28
CA ASN A 18 -8.88 8.39 9.04
C ASN A 18 -7.85 7.60 8.21
N GLY A 19 -7.31 8.23 7.20
CA GLY A 19 -6.33 7.60 6.31
C GLY A 19 -6.92 6.83 5.14
N GLN A 20 -8.23 6.70 5.05
CA GLN A 20 -8.88 6.04 3.93
C GLN A 20 -9.14 7.00 2.77
N THR A 21 -9.14 6.46 1.57
CA THR A 21 -9.45 7.19 0.34
C THR A 21 -10.66 6.58 -0.34
N LEU A 22 -11.36 7.40 -1.12
CA LEU A 22 -12.47 6.92 -1.93
C LEU A 22 -11.92 6.19 -3.15
N VAL A 23 -12.33 4.94 -3.35
CA VAL A 23 -11.85 4.09 -4.43
C VAL A 23 -13.03 3.54 -5.23
N SER A 24 -12.77 3.21 -6.50
CA SER A 24 -13.74 2.58 -7.39
C SER A 24 -13.22 1.22 -7.82
N ASP A 25 -14.09 0.21 -7.82
CA ASP A 25 -13.78 -1.12 -8.36
C ASP A 25 -14.27 -1.32 -9.79
N GLY A 26 -14.76 -0.24 -10.43
CA GLY A 26 -15.35 -0.28 -11.77
C GLY A 26 -16.86 -0.48 -11.76
N THR A 27 -17.44 -0.87 -10.65
CA THR A 27 -18.89 -1.10 -10.48
C THR A 27 -19.46 -0.24 -9.38
N ASP A 28 -18.71 -0.10 -8.29
CA ASP A 28 -19.15 0.57 -7.09
C ASP A 28 -18.05 1.43 -6.52
N ILE A 29 -18.36 2.28 -5.55
CA ILE A 29 -17.36 3.06 -4.82
C ILE A 29 -17.36 2.62 -3.36
N SER A 30 -16.18 2.71 -2.74
CA SER A 30 -15.99 2.33 -1.34
C SER A 30 -14.80 3.07 -0.75
N TRP A 31 -14.63 2.96 0.57
CA TRP A 31 -13.44 3.46 1.24
C TRP A 31 -12.36 2.38 1.23
N GLY A 32 -11.16 2.74 0.82
CA GLY A 32 -10.01 1.86 0.84
C GLY A 32 -8.82 2.53 1.49
N GLU A 33 -7.80 1.75 1.84
CA GLU A 33 -6.56 2.28 2.36
C GLU A 33 -5.83 3.05 1.26
N ALA A 34 -5.21 4.16 1.64
CA ALA A 34 -4.30 4.85 0.73
C ALA A 34 -3.18 3.89 0.33
N ALA A 35 -2.64 4.06 -0.89
CA ALA A 35 -1.57 3.22 -1.38
C ALA A 35 -0.46 3.11 -0.33
N ALA A 36 -0.12 1.88 0.05
CA ALA A 36 0.89 1.59 1.06
C ALA A 36 2.26 1.41 0.40
N GLY A 37 3.31 1.76 1.12
CA GLY A 37 4.68 1.65 0.65
C GLY A 37 5.54 2.73 1.29
N ALA A 38 6.77 2.84 0.83
CA ALA A 38 7.67 3.90 1.25
C ALA A 38 7.10 5.24 0.79
N THR A 39 7.20 6.24 1.65
CA THR A 39 6.60 7.56 1.38
C THR A 39 7.64 8.66 1.38
N GLY A 40 7.40 9.70 0.59
CA GLY A 40 8.14 10.95 0.69
C GLY A 40 7.70 11.73 1.92
N GLY A 41 8.66 12.26 2.67
CA GLY A 41 8.41 12.97 3.91
C GLY A 41 8.80 14.44 3.86
N GLY A 42 8.34 15.17 4.89
CA GLY A 42 8.63 16.58 5.06
C GLY A 42 7.88 17.50 4.10
N SER A 43 8.03 18.80 4.32
CA SER A 43 7.39 19.82 3.49
C SER A 43 7.97 19.86 2.09
N ASP A 44 9.26 19.55 1.94
CA ASP A 44 9.97 19.60 0.67
C ASP A 44 9.79 18.32 -0.16
N LYS A 45 9.25 17.26 0.42
CA LYS A 45 8.97 15.97 -0.25
C LYS A 45 10.20 15.36 -0.92
N ILE A 46 11.35 15.52 -0.29
CA ILE A 46 12.63 15.00 -0.82
C ILE A 46 13.14 13.78 -0.06
N PHE A 47 12.50 13.42 1.05
CA PHE A 47 12.88 12.27 1.87
C PHE A 47 11.98 11.08 1.58
N TRP A 48 12.58 9.94 1.29
CA TRP A 48 11.89 8.65 1.21
C TRP A 48 12.15 7.88 2.48
N GLU A 49 11.11 7.46 3.16
CA GLU A 49 11.21 6.76 4.43
C GLU A 49 10.49 5.42 4.36
N ASN A 50 11.09 4.39 4.94
CA ASN A 50 10.47 3.10 5.13
C ASN A 50 10.73 2.61 6.55
N ALA A 51 9.83 1.73 7.04
CA ALA A 51 10.02 1.10 8.34
C ALA A 51 11.29 0.26 8.37
N GLN A 52 11.85 0.07 9.55
CA GLN A 52 13.07 -0.72 9.74
C GLN A 52 12.79 -2.21 9.95
N THR A 53 11.55 -2.58 10.25
CA THR A 53 11.20 -3.95 10.59
C THR A 53 10.07 -4.46 9.71
N VAL A 54 10.29 -5.63 9.11
CA VAL A 54 9.25 -6.34 8.36
C VAL A 54 8.49 -7.22 9.33
N THR A 55 7.20 -6.96 9.50
CA THR A 55 6.35 -7.65 10.48
C THR A 55 5.32 -8.58 9.84
N SER A 56 5.18 -8.55 8.53
CA SER A 56 4.25 -9.39 7.78
C SER A 56 4.95 -9.97 6.56
N ASN A 57 4.54 -11.17 6.15
CA ASN A 57 5.07 -11.77 4.93
C ASN A 57 4.81 -10.87 3.73
N TYR A 58 5.80 -10.78 2.85
CA TYR A 58 5.67 -10.01 1.62
C TYR A 58 6.35 -10.75 0.47
N THR A 59 5.68 -10.76 -0.67
CA THR A 59 6.24 -11.28 -1.92
C THR A 59 6.39 -10.12 -2.90
N ILE A 60 7.60 -9.93 -3.41
CA ILE A 60 7.81 -8.95 -4.48
C ILE A 60 6.89 -9.32 -5.64
N THR A 61 6.12 -8.35 -6.11
CA THR A 61 5.17 -8.56 -7.20
C THR A 61 5.89 -9.11 -8.42
N ASN A 62 5.30 -10.10 -9.08
CA ASN A 62 5.90 -10.74 -10.24
C ASN A 62 6.33 -9.71 -11.29
N ASN A 63 7.55 -9.85 -11.79
CA ASN A 63 8.18 -8.95 -12.77
C ASN A 63 8.47 -7.53 -12.23
N MET A 64 8.50 -7.34 -10.92
CA MET A 64 8.82 -6.07 -10.30
C MET A 64 10.13 -6.16 -9.51
N ASN A 65 10.77 -5.04 -9.29
CA ASN A 65 11.91 -4.92 -8.39
C ASN A 65 11.54 -3.99 -7.24
N ALA A 66 12.18 -4.18 -6.09
CA ALA A 66 11.92 -3.37 -4.91
C ALA A 66 13.21 -2.72 -4.40
N GLY A 67 13.05 -1.60 -3.72
CA GLY A 67 14.14 -0.91 -3.04
C GLY A 67 13.74 -0.48 -1.65
N SER A 68 14.68 -0.49 -0.72
CA SER A 68 14.49 -0.07 0.66
C SER A 68 15.75 0.59 1.20
N PHE A 69 15.59 1.36 2.26
CA PHE A 69 16.70 1.93 3.01
C PHE A 69 16.89 1.12 4.29
N GLY A 70 18.12 0.69 4.55
CA GLY A 70 18.47 -0.10 5.72
C GLY A 70 18.89 0.73 6.93
N PRO A 71 19.07 0.09 8.08
CA PRO A 71 19.00 -1.36 8.27
C PRO A 71 17.57 -1.89 8.22
N ILE A 72 17.42 -3.14 7.75
CA ILE A 72 16.14 -3.84 7.71
C ILE A 72 16.21 -5.09 8.58
N THR A 73 15.25 -5.25 9.46
CA THR A 73 15.08 -6.44 10.30
C THR A 73 13.83 -7.19 9.84
N ILE A 74 13.95 -8.48 9.60
CA ILE A 74 12.82 -9.35 9.33
C ILE A 74 12.47 -10.09 10.63
N ASN A 75 11.25 -9.90 11.13
CA ASN A 75 10.82 -10.52 12.37
C ASN A 75 10.85 -12.05 12.26
N ASN A 76 10.96 -12.71 13.43
CA ASN A 76 10.89 -14.15 13.49
C ASN A 76 9.57 -14.65 12.92
N GLY A 77 9.63 -15.67 12.06
CA GLY A 77 8.45 -16.24 11.42
C GLY A 77 7.94 -15.46 10.20
N VAL A 78 8.58 -14.35 9.86
CA VAL A 78 8.21 -13.55 8.69
C VAL A 78 9.09 -13.92 7.51
N THR A 79 8.49 -13.97 6.32
CA THR A 79 9.20 -14.29 5.07
C THR A 79 9.00 -13.16 4.06
N VAL A 80 10.11 -12.70 3.49
CA VAL A 80 10.10 -11.84 2.30
C VAL A 80 10.57 -12.68 1.13
N THR A 81 9.76 -12.77 0.09
CA THR A 81 10.06 -13.59 -1.08
C THR A 81 10.46 -12.72 -2.25
N VAL A 82 11.64 -12.99 -2.80
CA VAL A 82 12.14 -12.38 -4.04
C VAL A 82 12.12 -13.47 -5.11
N GLY A 83 11.29 -13.28 -6.12
CA GLY A 83 11.11 -14.26 -7.18
C GLY A 83 12.29 -14.31 -8.16
N SER A 84 12.24 -15.30 -9.04
CA SER A 84 13.28 -15.47 -10.07
C SER A 84 13.32 -14.25 -11.00
N GLY A 85 14.52 -13.69 -11.18
CA GLY A 85 14.73 -12.50 -12.00
C GLY A 85 14.35 -11.18 -11.35
N GLU A 86 13.87 -11.22 -10.12
CA GLU A 86 13.50 -10.02 -9.34
C GLU A 86 14.61 -9.65 -8.37
N ASN A 87 14.61 -8.40 -7.93
CA ASN A 87 15.62 -7.90 -7.01
C ASN A 87 14.97 -7.08 -5.89
N TRP A 88 15.53 -7.21 -4.71
CA TRP A 88 15.28 -6.32 -3.59
C TRP A 88 16.60 -5.70 -3.18
N THR A 89 16.74 -4.41 -3.40
CA THR A 89 17.96 -3.66 -3.09
C THR A 89 17.76 -2.87 -1.81
N ILE A 90 18.69 -3.04 -0.88
CA ILE A 90 18.71 -2.30 0.38
C ILE A 90 19.96 -1.41 0.38
N VAL A 91 19.76 -0.12 0.52
CA VAL A 91 20.85 0.86 0.54
C VAL A 91 21.05 1.46 1.92
#